data_bde2180cafcac559d26f69c9c1805b5e
#
_entry.id   bde2180cafcac559d26f69c9c1805b5e
#
_cell.length_a   1.000
_cell.length_b   1.000
_cell.length_c   1.000
_cell.angle_alpha   90.00
_cell.angle_beta   90.00
_cell.angle_gamma   90.00
#
_symmetry.space_group_name_H-M   'P 1'
#
loop_
_entity.id
_entity.type
_entity.pdbx_description
1 polymer ?
#
loop_
_entity_poly.entity_id
_entity_poly.type
_entity_poly.pdbx_seq_one_letter_code
_entity_poly.pdbx_strand_id
1 'polypeptide(L)'
;MLRMKKVLCIIYPNFSLYEITTLTSTLALSFGVTIDYVASEHSIVISEDGLPCQPTKTLDQICIEEYSCVILPGMVNIGPALQDEKLISFLRELGEQDVLIAAISSAPLLLAKAGLLKDTKFTGGIWQNFFDYFEFLPRENFQPKVVVQDKQIITAIGFAHQEFARKVILSLGLSENTGNYFKEQNEYAEEDLIFTLSDQEFDQVKRSIENTL
;
A
#
# COMPACT_ATOMS: atom_id res chain seq x y z
N MET A 1 21.10 -15.21 17.03
CA MET A 1 19.96 -14.34 16.71
C MET A 1 19.97 -14.07 15.21
N LEU A 2 19.05 -14.62 14.46
CA LEU A 2 18.90 -14.27 13.05
C LEU A 2 18.59 -12.77 12.97
N ARG A 3 19.43 -12.01 12.29
CA ARG A 3 19.18 -10.57 12.06
C ARG A 3 17.90 -10.45 11.25
N MET A 4 16.91 -9.74 11.79
CA MET A 4 15.67 -9.50 11.05
C MET A 4 15.99 -8.78 9.75
N LYS A 5 15.41 -9.25 8.65
CA LYS A 5 15.51 -8.59 7.35
C LYS A 5 14.90 -7.18 7.45
N LYS A 6 15.34 -6.28 6.59
CA LYS A 6 14.81 -4.92 6.48
C LYS A 6 13.35 -4.91 6.02
N VAL A 7 12.73 -3.75 6.11
CA VAL A 7 11.44 -3.45 5.48
C VAL A 7 11.66 -2.42 4.39
N LEU A 8 11.05 -2.64 3.23
CA LEU A 8 11.03 -1.72 2.12
C LEU A 8 9.74 -0.90 2.16
N CYS A 9 9.83 0.42 2.11
CA CYS A 9 8.70 1.31 1.94
C CYS A 9 8.83 2.04 0.61
N ILE A 10 7.94 1.74 -0.34
CA ILE A 10 7.96 2.39 -1.65
C ILE A 10 7.17 3.70 -1.56
N ILE A 11 7.81 4.80 -1.93
CA ILE A 11 7.19 6.13 -1.98
C ILE A 11 7.12 6.63 -3.43
N TYR A 12 6.05 7.31 -3.76
CA TYR A 12 5.73 7.85 -5.07
C TYR A 12 5.00 9.19 -4.94
N PRO A 13 4.90 10.02 -5.98
CA PRO A 13 4.25 11.31 -5.88
C PRO A 13 2.87 11.26 -5.23
N ASN A 14 2.61 12.17 -4.30
CA ASN A 14 1.37 12.30 -3.54
C ASN A 14 1.02 11.08 -2.65
N PHE A 15 2.04 10.33 -2.20
CA PHE A 15 1.81 9.23 -1.25
C PHE A 15 1.27 9.73 0.09
N SER A 16 0.45 8.93 0.73
CA SER A 16 -0.18 9.25 2.02
C SER A 16 0.75 8.86 3.17
N LEU A 17 1.39 9.85 3.77
CA LEU A 17 2.36 9.62 4.84
C LEU A 17 1.69 9.09 6.11
N TYR A 18 0.52 9.63 6.51
CA TYR A 18 -0.16 9.25 7.76
C TYR A 18 -0.56 7.77 7.78
N GLU A 19 -0.85 7.18 6.63
CA GLU A 19 -1.29 5.78 6.52
C GLU A 19 -0.20 4.77 6.91
N ILE A 20 1.06 5.17 6.82
CA ILE A 20 2.21 4.29 7.09
C ILE A 20 2.99 4.66 8.34
N THR A 21 2.87 5.89 8.86
CA THR A 21 3.70 6.35 9.99
C THR A 21 3.52 5.53 11.26
N THR A 22 2.29 5.10 11.57
CA THR A 22 2.01 4.22 12.70
C THR A 22 2.80 2.90 12.59
N LEU A 23 2.79 2.28 11.42
CA LEU A 23 3.52 1.04 11.16
C LEU A 23 5.04 1.27 11.19
N THR A 24 5.53 2.22 10.41
CA THR A 24 6.98 2.45 10.26
C THR A 24 7.63 2.91 11.56
N SER A 25 6.96 3.79 12.33
CA SER A 25 7.45 4.20 13.65
C SER A 25 7.50 3.03 14.63
N THR A 26 6.47 2.18 14.67
CA THR A 26 6.46 1.01 15.55
C THR A 26 7.54 0.01 15.15
N LEU A 27 7.70 -0.28 13.86
CA LEU A 27 8.76 -1.15 13.36
C LEU A 27 10.16 -0.65 13.78
N ALA A 28 10.41 0.65 13.60
CA ALA A 28 11.72 1.24 13.91
C ALA A 28 11.97 1.36 15.42
N LEU A 29 11.02 1.93 16.17
CA LEU A 29 11.23 2.29 17.57
C LEU A 29 11.04 1.12 18.53
N SER A 30 10.06 0.25 18.27
CA SER A 30 9.75 -0.87 19.16
C SER A 30 10.48 -2.15 18.81
N PHE A 31 10.79 -2.37 17.53
CA PHE A 31 11.42 -3.60 17.04
C PHE A 31 12.81 -3.41 16.42
N GLY A 32 13.31 -2.17 16.32
CA GLY A 32 14.63 -1.89 15.78
C GLY A 32 14.80 -2.27 14.30
N VAL A 33 13.69 -2.32 13.55
CA VAL A 33 13.68 -2.67 12.13
C VAL A 33 14.23 -1.52 11.31
N THR A 34 15.18 -1.81 10.42
CA THR A 34 15.63 -0.85 9.42
C THR A 34 14.62 -0.75 8.29
N ILE A 35 14.25 0.47 7.92
CA ILE A 35 13.33 0.74 6.81
C ILE A 35 14.09 1.51 5.74
N ASP A 36 14.12 0.98 4.52
CA ASP A 36 14.60 1.68 3.34
C ASP A 36 13.39 2.32 2.62
N TYR A 37 13.42 3.65 2.43
CA TYR A 37 12.43 4.37 1.64
C TYR A 37 12.91 4.48 0.20
N VAL A 38 12.13 3.98 -0.74
CA VAL A 38 12.55 3.74 -2.12
C VAL A 38 11.56 4.34 -3.11
N ALA A 39 12.07 4.88 -4.20
CA ALA A 39 11.27 5.37 -5.32
C ALA A 39 11.87 4.90 -6.66
N SER A 40 11.14 5.09 -7.74
CA SER A 40 11.63 4.77 -9.09
C SER A 40 12.84 5.59 -9.51
N GLU A 41 12.95 6.82 -9.00
CA GLU A 41 14.06 7.74 -9.27
C GLU A 41 14.62 8.32 -7.97
N HIS A 42 15.89 8.74 -8.00
CA HIS A 42 16.56 9.36 -6.84
C HIS A 42 16.25 10.87 -6.73
N SER A 43 15.03 11.26 -7.04
CA SER A 43 14.52 12.63 -6.91
C SER A 43 13.66 12.78 -5.64
N ILE A 44 13.47 14.01 -5.20
CA ILE A 44 12.57 14.31 -4.08
C ILE A 44 11.15 13.92 -4.48
N VAL A 45 10.51 13.12 -3.63
CA VAL A 45 9.11 12.74 -3.72
C VAL A 45 8.32 13.60 -2.75
N ILE A 46 7.25 14.22 -3.22
CA ILE A 46 6.36 15.04 -2.37
C ILE A 46 5.18 14.18 -1.95
N SER A 47 4.92 14.10 -0.63
CA SER A 47 3.73 13.44 -0.08
C SER A 47 2.45 14.25 -0.37
N GLU A 48 1.28 13.69 -0.12
CA GLU A 48 0.01 14.38 -0.36
C GLU A 48 -0.19 15.63 0.52
N ASP A 49 0.45 15.67 1.68
CA ASP A 49 0.46 16.79 2.62
C ASP A 49 1.60 17.80 2.40
N GLY A 50 2.37 17.60 1.32
CA GLY A 50 3.44 18.55 0.89
C GLY A 50 4.82 18.29 1.51
N LEU A 51 5.02 17.17 2.25
CA LEU A 51 6.33 16.87 2.82
C LEU A 51 7.30 16.37 1.73
N PRO A 52 8.46 17.03 1.53
CA PRO A 52 9.49 16.55 0.62
C PRO A 52 10.26 15.38 1.25
N CYS A 53 10.24 14.22 0.60
CA CYS A 53 10.94 13.02 1.02
C CYS A 53 12.04 12.66 0.03
N GLN A 54 13.25 12.46 0.53
CA GLN A 54 14.36 11.97 -0.29
C GLN A 54 14.43 10.44 -0.18
N PRO A 55 14.25 9.69 -1.29
CA PRO A 55 14.46 8.24 -1.26
C PRO A 55 15.89 7.88 -0.86
N THR A 56 16.05 6.81 -0.10
CA THR A 56 17.38 6.30 0.27
C THR A 56 18.01 5.49 -0.85
N LYS A 57 17.18 4.88 -1.72
CA LYS A 57 17.56 4.06 -2.88
C LYS A 57 16.54 4.21 -4.00
N THR A 58 16.91 3.73 -5.18
CA THR A 58 15.99 3.52 -6.31
C THR A 58 15.61 2.05 -6.44
N LEU A 59 14.50 1.75 -7.13
CA LEU A 59 13.98 0.38 -7.27
C LEU A 59 14.99 -0.58 -7.89
N ASP A 60 15.80 -0.12 -8.84
CA ASP A 60 16.85 -0.90 -9.50
C ASP A 60 18.04 -1.26 -8.59
N GLN A 61 18.15 -0.64 -7.42
CA GLN A 61 19.17 -0.92 -6.41
C GLN A 61 18.71 -1.93 -5.34
N ILE A 62 17.49 -2.46 -5.47
CA ILE A 62 16.89 -3.33 -4.46
C ILE A 62 17.20 -4.80 -4.74
N CYS A 63 17.78 -5.46 -3.74
CA CYS A 63 17.89 -6.90 -3.65
C CYS A 63 16.79 -7.39 -2.70
N ILE A 64 15.70 -7.93 -3.23
CA ILE A 64 14.48 -8.20 -2.47
C ILE A 64 14.68 -9.22 -1.34
N GLU A 65 15.67 -10.10 -1.46
CA GLU A 65 16.02 -11.09 -0.46
C GLU A 65 16.49 -10.47 0.87
N GLU A 66 16.89 -9.19 0.87
CA GLU A 66 17.24 -8.45 2.08
C GLU A 66 16.01 -8.01 2.89
N TYR A 67 14.81 -8.10 2.31
CA TYR A 67 13.59 -7.54 2.88
C TYR A 67 12.61 -8.64 3.31
N SER A 68 11.92 -8.40 4.43
CA SER A 68 10.84 -9.26 4.93
C SER A 68 9.46 -8.76 4.53
N CYS A 69 9.36 -7.46 4.23
CA CYS A 69 8.10 -6.84 3.87
C CYS A 69 8.33 -5.65 2.93
N VAL A 70 7.39 -5.46 2.02
CA VAL A 70 7.26 -4.28 1.16
C VAL A 70 5.97 -3.55 1.52
N ILE A 71 6.08 -2.26 1.87
CA ILE A 71 4.95 -1.40 2.25
C ILE A 71 4.67 -0.43 1.10
N LEU A 72 3.37 -0.33 0.74
CA LEU A 72 2.86 0.63 -0.24
C LEU A 72 1.78 1.50 0.43
N PRO A 73 2.06 2.80 0.69
CA PRO A 73 1.05 3.76 1.14
C PRO A 73 0.00 4.02 0.06
N GLY A 74 -1.15 4.54 0.44
CA GLY A 74 -2.07 5.13 -0.52
C GLY A 74 -1.54 6.40 -1.16
N MET A 75 -2.31 6.99 -2.06
CA MET A 75 -2.00 8.25 -2.71
C MET A 75 -3.27 8.97 -3.13
N VAL A 76 -3.27 10.31 -3.01
CA VAL A 76 -4.42 11.13 -3.42
C VAL A 76 -4.55 11.22 -4.94
N ASN A 77 -3.42 11.28 -5.65
CA ASN A 77 -3.38 11.25 -7.11
C ASN A 77 -2.74 9.94 -7.57
N ILE A 78 -3.58 9.03 -8.07
CA ILE A 78 -3.15 7.69 -8.49
C ILE A 78 -2.45 7.67 -9.86
N GLY A 79 -2.65 8.69 -10.69
CA GLY A 79 -2.16 8.72 -12.08
C GLY A 79 -0.65 8.51 -12.19
N PRO A 80 0.19 9.34 -11.56
CA PRO A 80 1.65 9.19 -11.66
C PRO A 80 2.18 7.80 -11.28
N ALA A 81 1.69 7.24 -10.18
CA ALA A 81 2.14 5.93 -9.72
C ALA A 81 1.63 4.77 -10.61
N LEU A 82 0.40 4.87 -11.13
CA LEU A 82 -0.13 3.89 -12.08
C LEU A 82 0.63 3.88 -13.41
N GLN A 83 1.20 5.02 -13.82
CA GLN A 83 1.94 5.15 -15.08
C GLN A 83 3.43 4.85 -14.95
N ASP A 84 3.92 4.69 -13.75
CA ASP A 84 5.31 4.38 -13.48
C ASP A 84 5.61 2.92 -13.83
N GLU A 85 6.06 2.68 -15.06
CA GLU A 85 6.34 1.33 -15.57
C GLU A 85 7.48 0.63 -14.78
N LYS A 86 8.43 1.39 -14.22
CA LYS A 86 9.46 0.82 -13.35
C LYS A 86 8.85 0.26 -12.07
N LEU A 87 7.96 1.04 -11.44
CA LEU A 87 7.23 0.61 -10.25
C LEU A 87 6.36 -0.61 -10.55
N ILE A 88 5.56 -0.56 -11.62
CA ILE A 88 4.67 -1.68 -11.97
C ILE A 88 5.45 -2.95 -12.31
N SER A 89 6.59 -2.84 -13.03
CA SER A 89 7.46 -3.99 -13.31
C SER A 89 8.06 -4.56 -12.04
N PHE A 90 8.57 -3.71 -11.16
CA PHE A 90 9.11 -4.13 -9.86
C PHE A 90 8.04 -4.87 -9.02
N LEU A 91 6.82 -4.33 -8.95
CA LEU A 91 5.74 -5.00 -8.23
C LEU A 91 5.37 -6.36 -8.84
N ARG A 92 5.41 -6.50 -10.17
CA ARG A 92 5.16 -7.78 -10.84
C ARG A 92 6.20 -8.83 -10.46
N GLU A 93 7.48 -8.44 -10.41
CA GLU A 93 8.57 -9.31 -9.98
C GLU A 93 8.45 -9.72 -8.51
N LEU A 94 7.92 -8.83 -7.63
CA LEU A 94 7.65 -9.17 -6.23
C LEU A 94 6.66 -10.32 -6.06
N GLY A 95 5.73 -10.50 -7.00
CA GLY A 95 4.74 -11.58 -6.95
C GLY A 95 5.35 -12.98 -7.04
N GLU A 96 6.59 -13.09 -7.52
CA GLU A 96 7.36 -14.34 -7.63
C GLU A 96 8.29 -14.57 -6.43
N GLN A 97 8.32 -13.63 -5.48
CA GLN A 97 9.22 -13.65 -4.33
C GLN A 97 8.51 -14.05 -3.05
N ASP A 98 9.26 -14.65 -2.12
CA ASP A 98 8.75 -14.95 -0.76
C ASP A 98 8.93 -13.73 0.16
N VAL A 99 8.13 -12.69 -0.09
CA VAL A 99 8.11 -11.43 0.66
C VAL A 99 6.68 -11.03 0.98
N LEU A 100 6.45 -10.51 2.18
CA LEU A 100 5.15 -9.95 2.56
C LEU A 100 4.93 -8.62 1.82
N ILE A 101 3.79 -8.47 1.15
CA ILE A 101 3.40 -7.22 0.48
C ILE A 101 2.24 -6.62 1.26
N ALA A 102 2.41 -5.39 1.71
CA ALA A 102 1.43 -4.68 2.54
C ALA A 102 1.03 -3.36 1.86
N ALA A 103 -0.21 -3.27 1.36
CA ALA A 103 -0.72 -2.12 0.62
C ALA A 103 -1.97 -1.53 1.31
N ILE A 104 -2.02 -0.22 1.47
CA ILE A 104 -3.12 0.45 2.16
C ILE A 104 -3.82 1.46 1.24
N SER A 105 -5.11 1.72 1.49
CA SER A 105 -5.91 2.75 0.80
C SER A 105 -6.03 2.50 -0.71
N SER A 106 -5.55 3.39 -1.55
CA SER A 106 -5.54 3.27 -3.01
C SER A 106 -4.38 2.42 -3.56
N ALA A 107 -3.37 2.09 -2.76
CA ALA A 107 -2.22 1.30 -3.22
C ALA A 107 -2.55 -0.10 -3.79
N PRO A 108 -3.61 -0.80 -3.38
CA PRO A 108 -4.04 -2.04 -4.04
C PRO A 108 -4.29 -1.90 -5.55
N LEU A 109 -4.57 -0.69 -6.07
CA LEU A 109 -4.65 -0.44 -7.51
C LEU A 109 -3.33 -0.74 -8.25
N LEU A 110 -2.20 -0.44 -7.61
CA LEU A 110 -0.87 -0.74 -8.16
C LEU A 110 -0.64 -2.26 -8.22
N LEU A 111 -1.04 -2.98 -7.16
CA LEU A 111 -0.97 -4.44 -7.12
C LEU A 111 -1.87 -5.09 -8.18
N ALA A 112 -3.07 -4.54 -8.36
CA ALA A 112 -4.00 -5.00 -9.40
C ALA A 112 -3.40 -4.80 -10.80
N LYS A 113 -2.85 -3.59 -11.09
CA LYS A 113 -2.19 -3.29 -12.37
C LYS A 113 -0.97 -4.19 -12.63
N ALA A 114 -0.23 -4.54 -11.58
CA ALA A 114 0.86 -5.50 -11.66
C ALA A 114 0.40 -6.96 -11.85
N GLY A 115 -0.92 -7.25 -11.73
CA GLY A 115 -1.50 -8.58 -11.87
C GLY A 115 -1.54 -9.41 -10.59
N LEU A 116 -1.11 -8.86 -9.45
CA LEU A 116 -0.97 -9.59 -8.18
C LEU A 116 -2.31 -9.90 -7.50
N LEU A 117 -3.39 -9.21 -7.87
CA LEU A 117 -4.72 -9.40 -7.28
C LEU A 117 -5.65 -10.27 -8.11
N LYS A 118 -5.19 -10.81 -9.24
CA LYS A 118 -6.01 -11.63 -10.15
C LYS A 118 -6.64 -12.84 -9.47
N ASP A 119 -5.91 -13.50 -8.56
CA ASP A 119 -6.35 -14.67 -7.80
C ASP A 119 -6.16 -14.48 -6.28
N THR A 120 -6.30 -13.23 -5.80
CA THR A 120 -6.02 -12.84 -4.41
C THR A 120 -7.12 -11.91 -3.92
N LYS A 121 -7.73 -12.28 -2.79
CA LYS A 121 -8.73 -11.43 -2.12
C LYS A 121 -8.06 -10.19 -1.57
N PHE A 122 -8.74 -9.05 -1.68
CA PHE A 122 -8.20 -7.77 -1.25
C PHE A 122 -9.29 -6.80 -0.79
N THR A 123 -8.88 -5.74 -0.11
CA THR A 123 -9.68 -4.54 0.20
C THR A 123 -8.86 -3.30 -0.12
N GLY A 124 -9.43 -2.12 0.05
CA GLY A 124 -8.75 -0.84 -0.13
C GLY A 124 -9.70 0.34 -0.17
N GLY A 125 -9.17 1.54 -0.15
CA GLY A 125 -9.90 2.78 -0.41
C GLY A 125 -10.16 2.95 -1.92
N ILE A 126 -10.97 2.07 -2.47
CA ILE A 126 -11.22 1.97 -3.92
C ILE A 126 -12.68 2.32 -4.20
N TRP A 127 -12.90 3.35 -5.00
CA TRP A 127 -14.24 3.72 -5.44
C TRP A 127 -14.86 2.65 -6.34
N GLN A 128 -16.15 2.38 -6.18
CA GLN A 128 -16.87 1.38 -6.97
C GLN A 128 -16.79 1.64 -8.47
N ASN A 129 -16.75 2.90 -8.86
CA ASN A 129 -16.60 3.32 -10.27
C ASN A 129 -15.31 2.81 -10.93
N PHE A 130 -14.25 2.58 -10.13
CA PHE A 130 -12.96 2.09 -10.67
C PHE A 130 -13.02 0.64 -11.15
N PHE A 131 -13.91 -0.17 -10.59
CA PHE A 131 -14.08 -1.56 -11.07
C PHE A 131 -14.66 -1.66 -12.49
N ASP A 132 -15.38 -0.64 -12.93
CA ASP A 132 -15.90 -0.57 -14.29
C ASP A 132 -14.95 0.17 -15.24
N TYR A 133 -14.06 0.99 -14.68
CA TYR A 133 -13.11 1.79 -15.43
C TYR A 133 -11.77 1.08 -15.68
N PHE A 134 -11.24 0.38 -14.68
CA PHE A 134 -9.97 -0.33 -14.79
C PHE A 134 -10.19 -1.82 -15.05
N GLU A 135 -9.96 -2.27 -16.28
CA GLU A 135 -10.08 -3.69 -16.68
C GLU A 135 -9.17 -4.63 -15.86
N PHE A 136 -8.05 -4.11 -15.33
CA PHE A 136 -7.12 -4.89 -14.52
C PHE A 136 -7.57 -5.09 -13.07
N LEU A 137 -8.65 -4.44 -12.62
CA LEU A 137 -9.11 -4.47 -11.23
C LEU A 137 -10.18 -5.57 -11.04
N PRO A 138 -9.87 -6.70 -10.36
CA PRO A 138 -10.78 -7.83 -10.26
C PRO A 138 -11.85 -7.60 -9.18
N ARG A 139 -13.05 -7.17 -9.58
CA ARG A 139 -14.19 -6.91 -8.69
C ARG A 139 -14.57 -8.13 -7.85
N GLU A 140 -14.49 -9.31 -8.42
CA GLU A 140 -14.87 -10.60 -7.79
C GLU A 140 -13.98 -10.94 -6.58
N ASN A 141 -12.76 -10.38 -6.51
CA ASN A 141 -11.82 -10.61 -5.42
C ASN A 141 -11.90 -9.54 -4.33
N PHE A 142 -12.62 -8.44 -4.58
CA PHE A 142 -12.78 -7.37 -3.60
C PHE A 142 -13.64 -7.81 -2.42
N GLN A 143 -13.16 -7.47 -1.21
CA GLN A 143 -13.85 -7.73 0.05
C GLN A 143 -14.09 -6.40 0.77
N PRO A 144 -15.33 -6.04 1.11
CA PRO A 144 -15.63 -4.84 1.90
C PRO A 144 -15.27 -5.09 3.38
N LYS A 145 -13.98 -5.12 3.67
CA LYS A 145 -13.42 -5.38 5.01
C LYS A 145 -12.35 -4.34 5.31
N VAL A 146 -12.14 -4.10 6.58
CA VAL A 146 -11.14 -3.14 7.07
C VAL A 146 -9.72 -3.54 6.65
N VAL A 147 -9.38 -4.82 6.85
CA VAL A 147 -8.10 -5.43 6.47
C VAL A 147 -8.36 -6.82 5.90
N VAL A 148 -7.70 -7.15 4.81
CA VAL A 148 -7.71 -8.49 4.21
C VAL A 148 -6.26 -8.96 4.09
N GLN A 149 -6.01 -10.19 4.51
CA GLN A 149 -4.79 -10.92 4.17
C GLN A 149 -5.17 -12.16 3.36
N ASP A 150 -4.58 -12.28 2.20
CA ASP A 150 -4.65 -13.49 1.40
C ASP A 150 -3.26 -13.77 0.82
N LYS A 151 -2.79 -15.01 0.98
CA LYS A 151 -1.40 -15.40 0.65
C LYS A 151 -0.39 -14.47 1.34
N GLN A 152 0.57 -13.95 0.60
CA GLN A 152 1.60 -12.99 1.06
C GLN A 152 1.17 -11.52 0.93
N ILE A 153 -0.11 -11.24 0.67
CA ILE A 153 -0.60 -9.88 0.46
C ILE A 153 -1.54 -9.48 1.59
N ILE A 154 -1.23 -8.35 2.22
CA ILE A 154 -2.10 -7.65 3.16
C ILE A 154 -2.57 -6.37 2.49
N THR A 155 -3.87 -6.15 2.49
CA THR A 155 -4.47 -4.90 2.03
C THR A 155 -5.38 -4.32 3.10
N ALA A 156 -5.50 -3.00 3.16
CA ALA A 156 -6.35 -2.31 4.13
C ALA A 156 -6.97 -1.04 3.55
N ILE A 157 -8.06 -0.60 4.18
CA ILE A 157 -8.66 0.72 3.90
C ILE A 157 -7.85 1.83 4.59
N GLY A 158 -7.79 3.04 4.01
CA GLY A 158 -6.87 4.11 4.44
C GLY A 158 -7.02 4.54 5.89
N PHE A 159 -8.24 4.74 6.38
CA PHE A 159 -8.48 5.15 7.76
C PHE A 159 -8.12 4.07 8.80
N ALA A 160 -7.97 2.82 8.40
CA ALA A 160 -7.63 1.70 9.27
C ALA A 160 -6.11 1.47 9.36
N HIS A 161 -5.31 2.54 9.38
CA HIS A 161 -3.85 2.45 9.42
C HIS A 161 -3.31 1.77 10.67
N GLN A 162 -4.04 1.78 11.79
CA GLN A 162 -3.65 1.05 13.01
C GLN A 162 -3.88 -0.45 12.87
N GLU A 163 -5.03 -0.88 12.36
CA GLU A 163 -5.35 -2.28 12.08
C GLU A 163 -4.41 -2.86 11.01
N PHE A 164 -4.10 -2.07 9.99
CA PHE A 164 -3.09 -2.39 9.00
C PHE A 164 -1.72 -2.64 9.65
N ALA A 165 -1.25 -1.70 10.48
CA ALA A 165 0.01 -1.83 11.19
C ALA A 165 0.04 -3.06 12.10
N ARG A 166 -1.03 -3.31 12.87
CA ARG A 166 -1.19 -4.49 13.70
C ARG A 166 -1.07 -5.77 12.87
N LYS A 167 -1.78 -5.84 11.75
CA LYS A 167 -1.78 -7.02 10.89
C LYS A 167 -0.41 -7.32 10.31
N VAL A 168 0.32 -6.30 9.85
CA VAL A 168 1.67 -6.46 9.32
C VAL A 168 2.64 -6.95 10.40
N ILE A 169 2.61 -6.35 11.61
CA ILE A 169 3.50 -6.73 12.74
C ILE A 169 3.27 -8.19 13.14
N LEU A 170 1.99 -8.62 13.24
CA LEU A 170 1.65 -10.01 13.53
C LEU A 170 2.14 -10.96 12.44
N SER A 171 1.96 -10.59 11.17
CA SER A 171 2.36 -11.42 10.02
C SER A 171 3.87 -11.53 9.87
N LEU A 172 4.62 -10.55 10.36
CA LEU A 172 6.09 -10.60 10.45
C LEU A 172 6.59 -11.41 11.65
N GLY A 173 5.70 -11.89 12.52
CA GLY A 173 6.06 -12.62 13.74
C GLY A 173 6.81 -11.78 14.79
N LEU A 174 6.67 -10.44 14.73
CA LEU A 174 7.37 -9.53 15.64
C LEU A 174 6.74 -9.46 17.03
N SER A 175 5.45 -9.71 17.11
CA SER A 175 4.70 -9.78 18.37
C SER A 175 3.53 -10.74 18.19
N GLU A 176 3.17 -11.43 19.27
CA GLU A 176 1.94 -12.24 19.33
C GLU A 176 0.74 -11.39 19.78
N ASN A 177 0.99 -10.23 20.39
CA ASN A 177 -0.02 -9.32 20.89
C ASN A 177 0.38 -7.86 20.63
N THR A 178 -0.43 -7.17 19.88
CA THR A 178 -0.22 -5.75 19.52
C THR A 178 -1.04 -4.76 20.34
N GLY A 179 -1.81 -5.22 21.32
CA GLY A 179 -2.66 -4.38 22.19
C GLY A 179 -1.93 -3.28 22.95
N ASN A 180 -0.62 -3.46 23.19
CA ASN A 180 0.22 -2.46 23.84
C ASN A 180 0.60 -1.30 22.89
N TYR A 181 0.53 -1.52 21.58
CA TYR A 181 0.92 -0.54 20.57
C TYR A 181 -0.29 0.14 19.94
N PHE A 182 -1.40 -0.60 19.78
CA PHE A 182 -2.59 -0.12 19.09
C PHE A 182 -3.83 -0.45 19.90
N LYS A 183 -4.72 0.54 20.07
CA LYS A 183 -6.06 0.30 20.60
C LYS A 183 -6.92 -0.29 19.49
N GLU A 184 -7.81 -1.21 19.83
CA GLU A 184 -8.83 -1.66 18.89
C GLU A 184 -9.78 -0.50 18.60
N GLN A 185 -10.05 -0.28 17.32
CA GLN A 185 -11.03 0.68 16.88
C GLN A 185 -12.44 0.06 16.94
N ASN A 186 -13.45 0.94 16.91
CA ASN A 186 -14.85 0.54 16.86
C ASN A 186 -15.16 -0.29 15.60
N GLU A 187 -16.25 -1.01 15.65
CA GLU A 187 -16.78 -1.72 14.48
C GLU A 187 -17.13 -0.72 13.37
N TYR A 188 -16.83 -1.11 12.12
CA TYR A 188 -17.20 -0.36 10.91
C TYR A 188 -18.40 -1.05 10.27
N ALA A 189 -19.39 -0.27 9.85
CA ALA A 189 -20.48 -0.78 9.01
C ALA A 189 -19.97 -1.07 7.59
N GLU A 190 -20.67 -1.93 6.86
CA GLU A 190 -20.25 -2.26 5.48
C GLU A 190 -20.26 -1.02 4.58
N GLU A 191 -21.20 -0.09 4.78
CA GLU A 191 -21.29 1.17 4.06
C GLU A 191 -20.07 2.06 4.25
N ASP A 192 -19.38 1.97 5.40
CA ASP A 192 -18.14 2.70 5.68
C ASP A 192 -16.95 2.17 4.87
N LEU A 193 -17.08 0.99 4.25
CA LEU A 193 -16.02 0.28 3.54
C LEU A 193 -16.19 0.32 2.00
N ILE A 194 -17.29 0.89 1.52
CA ILE A 194 -17.65 0.96 0.10
C ILE A 194 -17.83 2.42 -0.29
N PHE A 195 -16.95 2.89 -1.20
CA PHE A 195 -16.95 4.28 -1.64
C PHE A 195 -17.41 4.38 -3.08
N THR A 196 -18.29 5.33 -3.35
CA THR A 196 -18.77 5.64 -4.69
C THR A 196 -18.66 7.14 -4.92
N LEU A 197 -18.06 7.55 -6.02
CA LEU A 197 -18.06 8.93 -6.47
C LEU A 197 -19.37 9.22 -7.22
N SER A 198 -19.86 10.45 -7.14
CA SER A 198 -20.85 10.92 -8.11
C SER A 198 -20.22 10.94 -9.51
N ASP A 199 -21.05 10.88 -10.54
CA ASP A 199 -20.58 10.91 -11.93
C ASP A 199 -19.71 12.15 -12.20
N GLN A 200 -20.08 13.30 -11.64
CA GLN A 200 -19.32 14.54 -11.81
C GLN A 200 -17.93 14.46 -11.15
N GLU A 201 -17.84 13.93 -9.94
CA GLU A 201 -16.57 13.74 -9.25
C GLU A 201 -15.70 12.69 -9.95
N PHE A 202 -16.31 11.60 -10.40
CA PHE A 202 -15.60 10.57 -11.14
C PHE A 202 -15.03 11.11 -12.46
N ASP A 203 -15.78 11.93 -13.19
CA ASP A 203 -15.29 12.59 -14.41
C ASP A 203 -14.11 13.52 -14.13
N GLN A 204 -14.08 14.21 -12.99
CA GLN A 204 -12.94 15.03 -12.59
C GLN A 204 -11.70 14.18 -12.29
N VAL A 205 -11.87 13.09 -11.54
CA VAL A 205 -10.79 12.14 -11.23
C VAL A 205 -10.25 11.50 -12.51
N LYS A 206 -11.16 11.07 -13.40
CA LYS A 206 -10.77 10.48 -14.69
C LYS A 206 -9.93 11.43 -15.54
N ARG A 207 -10.35 12.70 -15.67
CA ARG A 207 -9.57 13.72 -16.39
C ARG A 207 -8.20 13.95 -15.73
N SER A 208 -8.14 13.94 -14.41
CA SER A 208 -6.85 14.07 -13.69
C SER A 208 -5.91 12.90 -14.02
N ILE A 209 -6.44 11.70 -14.10
CA ILE A 209 -5.68 10.50 -14.48
C ILE A 209 -5.20 10.60 -15.93
N GLU A 210 -6.12 10.94 -16.86
CA GLU A 210 -5.85 11.01 -18.29
C GLU A 210 -4.91 12.15 -18.70
N ASN A 211 -4.97 13.30 -18.01
CA ASN A 211 -4.08 14.45 -18.26
C ASN A 211 -2.66 14.25 -17.70
N THR A 212 -2.43 13.18 -16.97
CA THR A 212 -1.09 12.80 -16.48
C THR A 212 -0.43 11.81 -17.46
N LEU A 213 -1.19 11.33 -18.45
CA LEU A 213 -0.74 10.54 -19.62
C LEU A 213 -0.13 11.45 -20.68
#